data_21caf88d1aceae9d09f03a0b68e6a9b4
#
_entry.id   21caf88d1aceae9d09f03a0b68e6a9b4
#
_cell.length_a   1.000
_cell.length_b   1.000
_cell.length_c   1.000
_cell.angle_alpha   90.00
_cell.angle_beta   90.00
_cell.angle_gamma   90.00
#
_symmetry.space_group_name_H-M   'P 1'
#
loop_
_entity.id
_entity.type
_entity.pdbx_description
1 polymer ?
#
loop_
_entity_poly.entity_id
_entity_poly.type
_entity_poly.pdbx_seq_one_letter_code
_entity_poly.pdbx_strand_id
1 'polypeptide(L)'
;MQVDNLSWFPGHMTKTRRMITAEIKNMDAVCEILDARIPLSSRNPDVDELTAGKPRLVVLNRVDQADPGETRRWAAYFRGKGYAVLEANAKGGAGTAQFAAAVRELLRDKLAAWADRGQVGRTVRVMVLGIPNVGKSTFINKVAHRKTARAEDRPGATRSKQRVPVGSTLELLDTPGILWPRFDDPEVGKRLAFTGAIKDDVVDMEELACCLMDYLSRRYAPVLAERYKIEVEPEDSGYDLLEKAGRKRGFLMRGAQVDTQRMARVLLDEFRGGKLGRFTLETVEDAQ
;
A
#
# COMPACT_ATOMS: atom_id res chain seq x y z
N MET A 1 4.08 -19.04 -11.10
CA MET A 1 5.15 -18.11 -10.63
C MET A 1 5.73 -18.67 -9.36
N GLN A 2 7.00 -19.09 -9.38
CA GLN A 2 7.72 -19.44 -8.15
C GLN A 2 8.19 -18.13 -7.49
N VAL A 3 7.35 -17.59 -6.62
CA VAL A 3 7.70 -16.43 -5.76
C VAL A 3 8.64 -16.86 -4.62
N ASP A 4 8.88 -18.18 -4.50
CA ASP A 4 9.59 -18.82 -3.40
C ASP A 4 11.07 -18.43 -3.25
N ASN A 5 11.65 -17.75 -4.26
CA ASN A 5 13.07 -17.33 -4.27
C ASN A 5 13.27 -15.81 -4.28
N LEU A 6 12.26 -15.00 -3.98
CA LEU A 6 12.42 -13.56 -3.79
C LEU A 6 13.13 -13.28 -2.47
N SER A 7 14.43 -13.57 -2.41
CA SER A 7 15.28 -13.17 -1.30
C SER A 7 15.54 -11.67 -1.38
N TRP A 8 14.71 -10.89 -0.68
CA TRP A 8 14.96 -9.47 -0.45
C TRP A 8 16.21 -9.29 0.41
N PHE A 9 17.03 -8.30 0.08
CA PHE A 9 18.29 -8.02 0.73
C PHE A 9 18.14 -7.97 2.27
N PRO A 10 18.60 -8.99 3.01
CA PRO A 10 18.41 -9.09 4.47
C PRO A 10 18.99 -7.90 5.24
N GLY A 11 20.06 -7.26 4.71
CA GLY A 11 20.76 -6.18 5.37
C GLY A 11 19.95 -4.88 5.54
N HIS A 12 19.13 -4.50 4.56
CA HIS A 12 18.30 -3.30 4.68
C HIS A 12 17.17 -3.48 5.68
N MET A 13 16.57 -4.65 5.72
CA MET A 13 15.46 -4.99 6.63
C MET A 13 15.94 -5.01 8.08
N THR A 14 17.04 -5.67 8.36
CA THR A 14 17.66 -5.70 9.70
C THR A 14 17.98 -4.30 10.19
N LYS A 15 18.53 -3.43 9.31
CA LYS A 15 18.83 -2.04 9.65
C LYS A 15 17.57 -1.25 9.98
N THR A 16 16.51 -1.42 9.18
CA THR A 16 15.25 -0.71 9.40
C THR A 16 14.54 -1.22 10.66
N ARG A 17 14.54 -2.51 10.91
CA ARG A 17 14.02 -3.11 12.14
C ARG A 17 14.71 -2.56 13.39
N ARG A 18 16.04 -2.52 13.40
CA ARG A 18 16.84 -1.91 14.48
C ARG A 18 16.51 -0.43 14.67
N MET A 19 16.34 0.31 13.58
CA MET A 19 15.99 1.73 13.63
C MET A 19 14.60 1.94 14.26
N ILE A 20 13.60 1.14 13.89
CA ILE A 20 12.26 1.21 14.49
C ILE A 20 12.35 0.91 15.98
N THR A 21 12.98 -0.19 16.38
CA THR A 21 13.15 -0.57 17.79
C THR A 21 13.84 0.53 18.61
N ALA A 22 14.80 1.24 18.04
CA ALA A 22 15.48 2.35 18.71
C ALA A 22 14.59 3.59 18.86
N GLU A 23 13.81 3.93 17.82
CA GLU A 23 13.02 5.16 17.78
C GLU A 23 11.63 5.01 18.43
N ILE A 24 11.03 3.81 18.44
CA ILE A 24 9.65 3.60 18.91
C ILE A 24 9.43 4.05 20.35
N LYS A 25 10.46 3.96 21.18
CA LYS A 25 10.41 4.40 22.59
C LYS A 25 10.06 5.88 22.71
N ASN A 26 10.51 6.70 21.76
CA ASN A 26 10.32 8.14 21.72
C ASN A 26 9.05 8.58 20.98
N MET A 27 8.27 7.62 20.49
CA MET A 27 7.04 7.89 19.74
C MET A 27 5.82 7.82 20.66
N ASP A 28 4.84 8.64 20.37
CA ASP A 28 3.58 8.70 21.12
C ASP A 28 2.52 7.79 20.47
N ALA A 29 2.57 7.64 19.16
CA ALA A 29 1.70 6.77 18.38
C ALA A 29 2.42 6.25 17.13
N VAL A 30 1.80 5.28 16.46
CA VAL A 30 2.19 4.73 15.16
C VAL A 30 1.09 5.01 14.15
N CYS A 31 1.49 5.44 12.95
CA CYS A 31 0.64 5.51 11.77
C CYS A 31 1.10 4.42 10.81
N GLU A 32 0.29 3.39 10.63
CA GLU A 32 0.54 2.30 9.67
C GLU A 32 -0.23 2.59 8.39
N ILE A 33 0.48 2.84 7.27
CA ILE A 33 -0.13 3.12 5.97
C ILE A 33 -0.21 1.82 5.17
N LEU A 34 -1.43 1.44 4.82
CA LEU A 34 -1.77 0.27 4.03
C LEU A 34 -2.31 0.67 2.65
N ASP A 35 -2.14 -0.18 1.67
CA ASP A 35 -2.77 -0.02 0.35
C ASP A 35 -4.20 -0.59 0.40
N ALA A 36 -5.20 0.25 0.20
CA ALA A 36 -6.61 -0.15 0.27
C ALA A 36 -7.01 -1.20 -0.79
N ARG A 37 -6.16 -1.44 -1.81
CA ARG A 37 -6.36 -2.51 -2.79
C ARG A 37 -5.95 -3.89 -2.28
N ILE A 38 -5.02 -3.91 -1.29
CA ILE A 38 -4.44 -5.12 -0.69
C ILE A 38 -4.21 -4.89 0.81
N PRO A 39 -5.26 -4.64 1.62
CA PRO A 39 -5.11 -4.18 3.00
C PRO A 39 -4.36 -5.16 3.89
N LEU A 40 -4.57 -6.47 3.72
CA LEU A 40 -3.90 -7.51 4.49
C LEU A 40 -2.46 -7.71 4.00
N SER A 41 -2.26 -7.95 2.70
CA SER A 41 -0.94 -8.19 2.11
C SER A 41 -0.02 -6.97 2.20
N SER A 42 -0.55 -5.75 2.32
CA SER A 42 0.27 -4.55 2.56
C SER A 42 0.66 -4.33 4.02
N ARG A 43 0.18 -5.17 4.94
CA ARG A 43 0.49 -5.12 6.35
C ARG A 43 1.69 -6.00 6.66
N ASN A 44 2.78 -5.40 7.14
CA ASN A 44 3.95 -6.16 7.56
C ASN A 44 3.68 -6.81 8.94
N PRO A 45 3.72 -8.15 9.07
CA PRO A 45 3.44 -8.85 10.32
C PRO A 45 4.36 -8.45 11.48
N ASP A 46 5.62 -8.08 11.19
CA ASP A 46 6.58 -7.63 12.21
C ASP A 46 6.16 -6.34 12.91
N VAL A 47 5.28 -5.53 12.30
CA VAL A 47 4.88 -4.23 12.85
C VAL A 47 4.15 -4.38 14.19
N ASP A 48 3.38 -5.44 14.39
CA ASP A 48 2.66 -5.66 15.64
C ASP A 48 3.62 -5.85 16.82
N GLU A 49 4.66 -6.68 16.65
CA GLU A 49 5.69 -6.91 17.65
C GLU A 49 6.55 -5.65 17.89
N LEU A 50 7.02 -5.03 16.79
CA LEU A 50 7.93 -3.89 16.85
C LEU A 50 7.29 -2.64 17.47
N THR A 51 5.97 -2.53 17.44
CA THR A 51 5.23 -1.35 17.93
C THR A 51 4.28 -1.69 19.07
N ALA A 52 4.49 -2.83 19.74
CA ALA A 52 3.67 -3.27 20.85
C ALA A 52 3.51 -2.19 21.92
N GLY A 53 2.29 -2.03 22.43
CA GLY A 53 1.96 -1.04 23.46
C GLY A 53 1.85 0.42 22.97
N LYS A 54 2.00 0.69 21.66
CA LYS A 54 1.76 2.03 21.10
C LYS A 54 0.38 2.14 20.47
N PRO A 55 -0.37 3.22 20.75
CA PRO A 55 -1.60 3.53 20.05
C PRO A 55 -1.35 3.57 18.53
N ARG A 56 -2.25 2.96 17.73
CA ARG A 56 -2.07 2.83 16.30
C ARG A 56 -3.23 3.43 15.51
N LEU A 57 -2.87 4.25 14.52
CA LEU A 57 -3.75 4.71 13.45
C LEU A 57 -3.42 3.93 12.18
N VAL A 58 -4.35 3.16 11.67
CA VAL A 58 -4.28 2.54 10.34
C VAL A 58 -4.79 3.54 9.31
N VAL A 59 -4.01 3.79 8.27
CA VAL A 59 -4.43 4.62 7.13
C VAL A 59 -4.60 3.71 5.92
N LEU A 60 -5.83 3.53 5.46
CA LEU A 60 -6.13 2.88 4.18
C LEU A 60 -5.94 3.92 3.08
N ASN A 61 -4.77 3.88 2.42
CA ASN A 61 -4.42 4.81 1.36
C ASN A 61 -4.84 4.27 -0.01
N ARG A 62 -4.91 5.15 -1.02
CA ARG A 62 -5.34 4.83 -2.40
C ARG A 62 -6.80 4.39 -2.50
N VAL A 63 -7.68 4.90 -1.64
CA VAL A 63 -9.12 4.57 -1.68
C VAL A 63 -9.81 4.99 -2.99
N ASP A 64 -9.20 5.88 -3.75
CA ASP A 64 -9.61 6.25 -5.11
C ASP A 64 -9.39 5.13 -6.13
N GLN A 65 -8.53 4.14 -5.83
CA GLN A 65 -8.20 2.99 -6.66
C GLN A 65 -8.76 1.67 -6.10
N ALA A 66 -9.31 1.68 -4.89
CA ALA A 66 -9.87 0.51 -4.23
C ALA A 66 -11.40 0.44 -4.35
N ASP A 67 -11.95 -0.77 -4.25
CA ASP A 67 -13.39 -0.97 -4.16
C ASP A 67 -13.94 -0.29 -2.90
N PRO A 68 -14.94 0.60 -3.01
CA PRO A 68 -15.44 1.32 -1.86
C PRO A 68 -16.24 0.46 -0.88
N GLY A 69 -16.81 -0.66 -1.33
CA GLY A 69 -17.50 -1.64 -0.48
C GLY A 69 -16.49 -2.37 0.39
N GLU A 70 -15.46 -2.93 -0.23
CA GLU A 70 -14.38 -3.63 0.48
C GLU A 70 -13.58 -2.67 1.38
N THR A 71 -13.34 -1.42 0.94
CA THR A 71 -12.68 -0.42 1.79
C THR A 71 -13.43 -0.21 3.10
N ARG A 72 -14.76 -0.10 3.07
CA ARG A 72 -15.58 0.04 4.28
C ARG A 72 -15.53 -1.21 5.16
N ARG A 73 -15.54 -2.42 4.58
CA ARG A 73 -15.43 -3.69 5.32
C ARG A 73 -14.08 -3.78 6.03
N TRP A 74 -13.00 -3.48 5.32
CA TRP A 74 -11.66 -3.45 5.90
C TRP A 74 -11.50 -2.39 6.99
N ALA A 75 -12.08 -1.20 6.79
CA ALA A 75 -12.08 -0.17 7.83
C ALA A 75 -12.82 -0.65 9.09
N ALA A 76 -13.96 -1.34 8.96
CA ALA A 76 -14.69 -1.93 10.07
C ALA A 76 -13.89 -3.05 10.75
N TYR A 77 -13.23 -3.92 9.97
CA TYR A 77 -12.36 -4.98 10.46
C TYR A 77 -11.23 -4.43 11.35
N PHE A 78 -10.50 -3.43 10.88
CA PHE A 78 -9.40 -2.84 11.66
C PHE A 78 -9.91 -2.11 12.91
N ARG A 79 -11.07 -1.44 12.84
CA ARG A 79 -11.71 -0.86 14.04
C ARG A 79 -12.09 -1.94 15.05
N GLY A 80 -12.63 -3.07 14.60
CA GLY A 80 -12.93 -4.24 15.43
C GLY A 80 -11.69 -4.85 16.11
N LYS A 81 -10.50 -4.68 15.52
CA LYS A 81 -9.21 -5.04 16.14
C LYS A 81 -8.68 -3.98 17.12
N GLY A 82 -9.42 -2.89 17.37
CA GLY A 82 -9.04 -1.84 18.29
C GLY A 82 -8.16 -0.74 17.70
N TYR A 83 -7.99 -0.68 16.37
CA TYR A 83 -7.23 0.39 15.73
C TYR A 83 -8.12 1.59 15.37
N ALA A 84 -7.58 2.80 15.48
CA ALA A 84 -8.16 3.94 14.79
C ALA A 84 -7.92 3.79 13.28
N VAL A 85 -8.89 4.19 12.45
CA VAL A 85 -8.81 4.00 10.99
C VAL A 85 -9.14 5.31 10.27
N LEU A 86 -8.28 5.66 9.32
CA LEU A 86 -8.45 6.79 8.40
C LEU A 86 -8.40 6.28 6.95
N GLU A 87 -9.40 6.64 6.17
CA GLU A 87 -9.43 6.38 4.73
C GLU A 87 -8.84 7.59 3.99
N ALA A 88 -7.89 7.37 3.06
CA ALA A 88 -7.17 8.45 2.42
C ALA A 88 -6.84 8.19 0.95
N ASN A 89 -6.83 9.28 0.18
CA ASN A 89 -6.16 9.38 -1.12
C ASN A 89 -5.04 10.41 -0.99
N ALA A 90 -3.83 9.96 -0.70
CA ALA A 90 -2.69 10.85 -0.52
C ALA A 90 -2.38 11.70 -1.76
N LYS A 91 -2.57 11.17 -2.97
CA LYS A 91 -2.33 11.88 -4.23
C LYS A 91 -3.36 13.00 -4.44
N GLY A 92 -4.65 12.69 -4.30
CA GLY A 92 -5.75 13.64 -4.43
C GLY A 92 -5.95 14.54 -3.21
N GLY A 93 -5.46 14.13 -2.04
CA GLY A 93 -5.57 14.86 -0.76
C GLY A 93 -6.83 14.53 0.06
N ALA A 94 -7.74 13.70 -0.45
CA ALA A 94 -8.91 13.30 0.33
C ALA A 94 -8.47 12.53 1.58
N GLY A 95 -9.13 12.79 2.72
CA GLY A 95 -8.83 12.15 4.01
C GLY A 95 -7.60 12.71 4.74
N THR A 96 -6.65 13.35 4.04
CA THR A 96 -5.39 13.79 4.66
C THR A 96 -5.56 14.95 5.65
N ALA A 97 -6.54 15.82 5.45
CA ALA A 97 -6.85 16.93 6.36
C ALA A 97 -7.34 16.46 7.74
N GLN A 98 -7.96 15.28 7.81
CA GLN A 98 -8.47 14.68 9.04
C GLN A 98 -7.37 14.02 9.89
N PHE A 99 -6.16 13.84 9.36
CA PHE A 99 -5.09 13.10 10.01
C PHE A 99 -4.73 13.65 11.38
N ALA A 100 -4.51 14.97 11.50
CA ALA A 100 -4.14 15.59 12.77
C ALA A 100 -5.25 15.45 13.84
N ALA A 101 -6.51 15.53 13.44
CA ALA A 101 -7.66 15.31 14.32
C ALA A 101 -7.73 13.84 14.77
N ALA A 102 -7.54 12.88 13.84
CA ALA A 102 -7.54 11.45 14.14
C ALA A 102 -6.42 11.07 15.12
N VAL A 103 -5.22 11.65 14.98
CA VAL A 103 -4.11 11.43 15.94
C VAL A 103 -4.43 12.00 17.31
N ARG A 104 -5.03 13.20 17.39
CA ARG A 104 -5.44 13.80 18.68
C ARG A 104 -6.50 12.97 19.37
N GLU A 105 -7.48 12.48 18.63
CA GLU A 105 -8.52 11.61 19.18
C GLU A 105 -7.95 10.28 19.68
N LEU A 106 -7.06 9.65 18.90
CA LEU A 106 -6.33 8.44 19.31
C LEU A 106 -5.55 8.63 20.63
N LEU A 107 -5.03 9.83 20.86
CA LEU A 107 -4.20 10.15 22.02
C LEU A 107 -4.92 11.01 23.07
N ARG A 108 -6.25 11.11 23.00
CA ARG A 108 -7.05 12.02 23.86
C ARG A 108 -6.69 11.92 25.34
N ASP A 109 -6.68 10.71 25.89
CA ASP A 109 -6.43 10.50 27.33
C ASP A 109 -4.98 10.84 27.70
N LYS A 110 -4.03 10.55 26.83
CA LYS A 110 -2.63 10.90 27.01
C LYS A 110 -2.41 12.41 26.97
N LEU A 111 -3.09 13.10 26.06
CA LEU A 111 -3.01 14.56 25.93
C LEU A 111 -3.65 15.25 27.13
N ALA A 112 -4.77 14.74 27.65
CA ALA A 112 -5.38 15.21 28.88
C ALA A 112 -4.42 15.07 30.06
N ALA A 113 -3.82 13.90 30.26
CA ALA A 113 -2.84 13.67 31.32
C ALA A 113 -1.58 14.57 31.19
N TRP A 114 -1.20 15.00 29.98
CA TRP A 114 -0.12 15.97 29.79
C TRP A 114 -0.57 17.39 30.21
N ALA A 115 -1.79 17.78 29.85
CA ALA A 115 -2.36 19.07 30.24
C ALA A 115 -2.46 19.19 31.75
N ASP A 116 -2.92 18.18 32.47
CA ASP A 116 -3.02 18.12 33.94
C ASP A 116 -1.66 18.29 34.64
N ARG A 117 -0.58 17.86 33.92
CA ARG A 117 0.81 18.04 34.41
C ARG A 117 1.47 19.35 33.96
N GLY A 118 0.71 20.28 33.39
CA GLY A 118 1.22 21.56 32.89
C GLY A 118 2.07 21.44 31.60
N GLN A 119 2.07 20.31 30.92
CA GLN A 119 2.83 20.08 29.67
C GLN A 119 2.01 20.49 28.44
N VAL A 120 1.44 21.69 28.46
CA VAL A 120 0.65 22.23 27.35
C VAL A 120 1.58 22.57 26.19
N GLY A 121 1.15 22.18 24.97
CA GLY A 121 1.91 22.46 23.74
C GLY A 121 3.05 21.47 23.43
N ARG A 122 3.18 20.40 24.20
CA ARG A 122 4.14 19.33 23.89
C ARG A 122 3.88 18.72 22.50
N THR A 123 4.94 18.59 21.71
CA THR A 123 4.87 18.00 20.37
C THR A 123 4.57 16.50 20.44
N VAL A 124 3.49 16.10 19.79
CA VAL A 124 3.14 14.69 19.58
C VAL A 124 4.03 14.11 18.49
N ARG A 125 4.65 12.96 18.73
CA ARG A 125 5.52 12.28 17.78
C ARG A 125 4.88 10.99 17.27
N VAL A 126 4.73 10.90 15.96
CA VAL A 126 4.09 9.75 15.29
C VAL A 126 5.07 9.12 14.32
N MET A 127 5.35 7.83 14.52
CA MET A 127 6.13 7.04 13.56
C MET A 127 5.23 6.61 12.41
N VAL A 128 5.67 6.84 11.16
CA VAL A 128 4.94 6.43 9.97
C VAL A 128 5.58 5.18 9.38
N LEU A 129 4.83 4.10 9.35
CA LEU A 129 5.25 2.78 8.85
C LEU A 129 4.44 2.37 7.62
N GLY A 130 4.94 1.41 6.87
CA GLY A 130 4.27 0.77 5.74
C GLY A 130 5.27 0.23 4.73
N ILE A 131 4.78 -0.59 3.81
CA ILE A 131 5.59 -1.21 2.76
C ILE A 131 6.11 -0.18 1.74
N PRO A 132 7.08 -0.54 0.88
CA PRO A 132 7.47 0.30 -0.25
C PRO A 132 6.27 0.62 -1.15
N ASN A 133 6.28 1.77 -1.78
CA ASN A 133 5.28 2.25 -2.76
C ASN A 133 3.82 2.35 -2.27
N VAL A 134 3.54 2.13 -0.98
CA VAL A 134 2.19 2.32 -0.40
C VAL A 134 1.74 3.78 -0.39
N GLY A 135 2.66 4.71 -0.67
CA GLY A 135 2.40 6.15 -0.72
C GLY A 135 2.72 6.91 0.57
N LYS A 136 3.59 6.37 1.47
CA LYS A 136 3.99 7.03 2.73
C LYS A 136 4.46 8.46 2.54
N SER A 137 5.49 8.67 1.72
CA SER A 137 6.08 10.00 1.53
C SER A 137 5.11 10.98 0.87
N THR A 138 4.25 10.49 -0.03
CA THR A 138 3.16 11.29 -0.63
C THR A 138 2.16 11.72 0.44
N PHE A 139 1.76 10.80 1.32
CA PHE A 139 0.85 11.08 2.43
C PHE A 139 1.46 12.10 3.40
N ILE A 140 2.70 11.88 3.83
CA ILE A 140 3.43 12.79 4.73
C ILE A 140 3.52 14.20 4.13
N ASN A 141 3.92 14.31 2.86
CA ASN A 141 4.01 15.61 2.16
C ASN A 141 2.65 16.32 2.10
N LYS A 142 1.58 15.56 1.88
CA LYS A 142 0.24 16.13 1.81
C LYS A 142 -0.25 16.63 3.15
N VAL A 143 -0.03 15.84 4.21
CA VAL A 143 -0.37 16.21 5.60
C VAL A 143 0.47 17.40 6.09
N ALA A 144 1.74 17.46 5.71
CA ALA A 144 2.65 18.54 6.06
C ALA A 144 2.46 19.82 5.23
N HIS A 145 1.61 19.79 4.20
CA HIS A 145 1.40 20.88 3.22
C HIS A 145 2.71 21.35 2.55
N ARG A 146 3.71 20.47 2.40
CA ARG A 146 5.01 20.80 1.82
C ARG A 146 5.72 19.56 1.27
N LYS A 147 6.60 19.73 0.28
CA LYS A 147 7.43 18.68 -0.29
C LYS A 147 8.71 18.50 0.57
N THR A 148 8.60 17.79 1.67
CA THR A 148 9.74 17.55 2.58
C THR A 148 10.26 16.12 2.44
N ALA A 149 9.35 15.14 2.34
CA ALA A 149 9.71 13.74 2.14
C ALA A 149 9.90 13.43 0.65
N ARG A 150 10.92 12.65 0.30
CA ARG A 150 11.13 12.21 -1.09
C ARG A 150 10.04 11.22 -1.47
N ALA A 151 9.18 11.62 -2.39
CA ALA A 151 8.14 10.78 -2.96
C ALA A 151 8.56 10.39 -4.38
N GLU A 152 8.91 9.12 -4.59
CA GLU A 152 9.21 8.52 -5.89
C GLU A 152 8.41 7.22 -6.01
N ASP A 153 7.93 6.91 -7.21
CA ASP A 153 7.20 5.67 -7.51
C ASP A 153 8.16 4.47 -7.71
N ARG A 154 9.28 4.44 -6.95
CA ARG A 154 10.27 3.35 -6.99
C ARG A 154 10.49 2.78 -5.59
N PRO A 155 10.50 1.44 -5.44
CA PRO A 155 10.81 0.80 -4.16
C PRO A 155 12.19 1.23 -3.63
N GLY A 156 12.24 1.69 -2.36
CA GLY A 156 13.48 2.11 -1.71
C GLY A 156 13.86 3.58 -1.91
N ALA A 157 12.92 4.44 -2.34
CA ALA A 157 13.14 5.89 -2.47
C ALA A 157 13.54 6.56 -1.14
N THR A 158 12.89 6.19 -0.04
CA THR A 158 13.26 6.66 1.31
C THR A 158 14.36 5.76 1.87
N ARG A 159 15.60 6.27 1.92
CA ARG A 159 16.78 5.52 2.40
C ARG A 159 17.14 5.78 3.86
N SER A 160 16.65 6.85 4.46
CA SER A 160 16.92 7.25 5.85
C SER A 160 15.68 7.81 6.51
N LYS A 161 15.65 7.73 7.86
CA LYS A 161 14.59 8.36 8.65
C LYS A 161 14.63 9.88 8.49
N GLN A 162 13.46 10.51 8.43
CA GLN A 162 13.31 11.95 8.36
C GLN A 162 12.21 12.42 9.31
N ARG A 163 12.45 13.50 10.07
CA ARG A 163 11.44 14.13 10.91
C ARG A 163 10.76 15.24 10.13
N VAL A 164 9.43 15.21 10.09
CA VAL A 164 8.61 16.14 9.34
C VAL A 164 7.59 16.79 10.30
N PRO A 165 7.74 18.07 10.64
CA PRO A 165 6.75 18.77 11.46
C PRO A 165 5.47 19.04 10.65
N VAL A 166 4.33 18.88 11.34
CA VAL A 166 2.98 19.13 10.84
C VAL A 166 2.30 20.13 11.79
N GLY A 167 2.15 21.37 11.34
CA GLY A 167 1.75 22.46 12.23
C GLY A 167 2.74 22.66 13.37
N SER A 168 2.25 23.12 14.53
CA SER A 168 3.08 23.47 15.69
C SER A 168 3.21 22.35 16.73
N THR A 169 2.36 21.32 16.70
CA THR A 169 2.22 20.36 17.79
C THR A 169 2.34 18.89 17.36
N LEU A 170 2.62 18.62 16.09
CA LEU A 170 2.75 17.27 15.57
C LEU A 170 4.04 17.11 14.76
N GLU A 171 4.77 16.04 14.98
CA GLU A 171 5.96 15.64 14.23
C GLU A 171 5.81 14.21 13.73
N LEU A 172 6.01 14.00 12.44
CA LEU A 172 6.03 12.69 11.83
C LEU A 172 7.47 12.21 11.66
N LEU A 173 7.72 10.94 11.98
CA LEU A 173 8.98 10.27 11.64
C LEU A 173 8.73 9.41 10.41
N ASP A 174 9.16 9.88 9.23
CA ASP A 174 9.16 9.08 8.00
C ASP A 174 10.22 7.99 8.10
N THR A 175 9.83 6.77 7.79
CA THR A 175 10.71 5.60 7.82
C THR A 175 10.83 4.98 6.43
N PRO A 176 11.97 4.32 6.11
CA PRO A 176 12.05 3.49 4.91
C PRO A 176 10.92 2.47 4.86
N GLY A 177 10.44 2.16 3.66
CA GLY A 177 9.46 1.08 3.46
C GLY A 177 10.02 -0.26 3.91
N ILE A 178 9.21 -1.03 4.62
CA ILE A 178 9.62 -2.32 5.20
C ILE A 178 8.79 -3.41 4.58
N LEU A 179 9.46 -4.35 3.91
CA LEU A 179 8.94 -5.68 3.61
C LEU A 179 9.58 -6.67 4.59
N TRP A 180 9.03 -7.85 4.69
CA TRP A 180 9.62 -8.94 5.47
C TRP A 180 10.32 -9.96 4.56
N PRO A 181 11.30 -10.72 5.07
CA PRO A 181 12.24 -11.48 4.26
C PRO A 181 11.62 -12.62 3.45
N ARG A 182 10.51 -13.17 3.91
CA ARG A 182 9.85 -14.33 3.31
C ARG A 182 8.34 -14.17 3.40
N PHE A 183 7.65 -14.46 2.32
CA PHE A 183 6.19 -14.54 2.29
C PHE A 183 5.80 -16.02 2.46
N ASP A 184 5.11 -16.32 3.55
CA ASP A 184 4.63 -17.69 3.81
C ASP A 184 3.52 -18.08 2.84
N ASP A 185 2.74 -17.10 2.36
CA ASP A 185 1.74 -17.25 1.32
C ASP A 185 2.24 -16.61 0.00
N PRO A 186 2.42 -17.40 -1.09
CA PRO A 186 2.79 -16.90 -2.40
C PRO A 186 1.84 -15.84 -2.96
N GLU A 187 0.55 -15.88 -2.60
CA GLU A 187 -0.43 -14.89 -3.04
C GLU A 187 -0.14 -13.49 -2.50
N VAL A 188 0.40 -13.38 -1.29
CA VAL A 188 0.87 -12.11 -0.73
C VAL A 188 1.96 -11.51 -1.63
N GLY A 189 2.92 -12.32 -2.05
CA GLY A 189 4.00 -11.89 -2.96
C GLY A 189 3.46 -11.37 -4.30
N LYS A 190 2.49 -12.07 -4.92
CA LYS A 190 1.84 -11.63 -6.16
C LYS A 190 1.11 -10.29 -5.98
N ARG A 191 0.29 -10.16 -4.92
CA ARG A 191 -0.45 -8.93 -4.62
C ARG A 191 0.48 -7.73 -4.39
N LEU A 192 1.59 -7.95 -3.70
CA LEU A 192 2.63 -6.94 -3.53
C LEU A 192 3.30 -6.54 -4.85
N ALA A 193 3.55 -7.51 -5.74
CA ALA A 193 4.09 -7.26 -7.06
C ALA A 193 3.10 -6.50 -7.96
N PHE A 194 1.81 -6.87 -7.96
CA PHE A 194 0.77 -6.13 -8.70
C PHE A 194 0.76 -4.65 -8.36
N THR A 195 0.90 -4.30 -7.09
CA THR A 195 0.88 -2.90 -6.62
C THR A 195 2.22 -2.18 -6.76
N GLY A 196 3.27 -2.88 -7.20
CA GLY A 196 4.62 -2.32 -7.35
C GLY A 196 5.37 -2.13 -6.03
N ALA A 197 4.94 -2.80 -4.94
CA ALA A 197 5.70 -2.84 -3.70
C ALA A 197 7.00 -3.65 -3.86
N ILE A 198 6.98 -4.60 -4.79
CA ILE A 198 8.12 -5.39 -5.27
C ILE A 198 8.65 -4.77 -6.57
N LYS A 199 9.96 -4.81 -6.77
CA LYS A 199 10.60 -4.28 -7.98
C LYS A 199 10.32 -5.18 -9.19
N ASP A 200 10.10 -4.56 -10.35
CA ASP A 200 9.78 -5.27 -11.59
C ASP A 200 10.96 -6.10 -12.14
N ASP A 201 12.19 -5.74 -11.79
CA ASP A 201 13.41 -6.43 -12.23
C ASP A 201 13.62 -7.82 -11.59
N VAL A 202 12.81 -8.17 -10.60
CA VAL A 202 12.88 -9.47 -9.89
C VAL A 202 11.69 -10.38 -10.14
N VAL A 203 10.76 -9.99 -11.03
CA VAL A 203 9.56 -10.76 -11.38
C VAL A 203 9.43 -10.90 -12.89
N ASP A 204 8.85 -12.00 -13.35
CA ASP A 204 8.40 -12.11 -14.73
C ASP A 204 7.13 -11.29 -14.91
N MET A 205 7.24 -10.19 -15.66
CA MET A 205 6.17 -9.23 -15.86
C MET A 205 5.00 -9.78 -16.66
N GLU A 206 5.26 -10.70 -17.60
CA GLU A 206 4.23 -11.34 -18.41
C GLU A 206 3.44 -12.34 -17.58
N GLU A 207 4.13 -13.20 -16.85
CA GLU A 207 3.49 -14.14 -15.92
C GLU A 207 2.69 -13.39 -14.83
N LEU A 208 3.25 -12.32 -14.28
CA LEU A 208 2.56 -11.48 -13.31
C LEU A 208 1.29 -10.85 -13.89
N ALA A 209 1.34 -10.36 -15.12
CA ALA A 209 0.19 -9.78 -15.81
C ALA A 209 -0.89 -10.84 -16.11
N CYS A 210 -0.52 -12.05 -16.51
CA CYS A 210 -1.46 -13.16 -16.66
C CYS A 210 -2.16 -13.47 -15.34
N CYS A 211 -1.43 -13.57 -14.23
CA CYS A 211 -2.02 -13.76 -12.90
C CYS A 211 -3.00 -12.62 -12.53
N LEU A 212 -2.67 -11.38 -12.88
CA LEU A 212 -3.56 -10.24 -12.63
C LEU A 212 -4.83 -10.31 -13.49
N MET A 213 -4.73 -10.70 -14.77
CA MET A 213 -5.89 -10.92 -15.65
C MET A 213 -6.80 -12.01 -15.09
N ASP A 214 -6.24 -13.17 -14.69
CA ASP A 214 -7.00 -14.24 -14.05
C ASP A 214 -7.75 -13.76 -12.81
N TYR A 215 -7.09 -12.95 -12.00
CA TYR A 215 -7.70 -12.42 -10.77
C TYR A 215 -8.84 -11.46 -11.09
N LEU A 216 -8.61 -10.54 -12.01
CA LEU A 216 -9.59 -9.52 -12.38
C LEU A 216 -10.78 -10.13 -13.16
N SER A 217 -10.56 -11.16 -13.99
CA SER A 217 -11.64 -11.80 -14.74
C SER A 217 -12.67 -12.48 -13.84
N ARG A 218 -12.24 -13.05 -12.71
CA ARG A 218 -13.14 -13.74 -11.76
C ARG A 218 -14.07 -12.81 -11.00
N ARG A 219 -13.64 -11.59 -10.69
CA ARG A 219 -14.38 -10.66 -9.82
C ARG A 219 -14.81 -9.36 -10.51
N TYR A 220 -14.09 -8.98 -11.56
CA TYR A 220 -14.23 -7.68 -12.22
C TYR A 220 -14.27 -7.79 -13.75
N ALA A 221 -14.76 -8.92 -14.27
CA ALA A 221 -14.84 -9.18 -15.73
C ALA A 221 -15.44 -8.02 -16.54
N PRO A 222 -16.55 -7.37 -16.11
CA PRO A 222 -17.13 -6.26 -16.85
C PRO A 222 -16.16 -5.08 -17.04
N VAL A 223 -15.28 -4.84 -16.06
CA VAL A 223 -14.31 -3.74 -16.14
C VAL A 223 -13.21 -4.04 -17.15
N LEU A 224 -12.73 -5.28 -17.22
CA LEU A 224 -11.77 -5.72 -18.25
C LEU A 224 -12.39 -5.61 -19.64
N ALA A 225 -13.62 -6.12 -19.81
CA ALA A 225 -14.35 -6.07 -21.06
C ALA A 225 -14.54 -4.64 -21.57
N GLU A 226 -14.94 -3.73 -20.67
CA GLU A 226 -15.12 -2.30 -21.00
C GLU A 226 -13.78 -1.63 -21.33
N ARG A 227 -12.75 -1.85 -20.52
CA ARG A 227 -11.45 -1.18 -20.68
C ARG A 227 -10.71 -1.58 -21.95
N TYR A 228 -10.68 -2.88 -22.24
CA TYR A 228 -9.92 -3.42 -23.37
C TYR A 228 -10.78 -3.73 -24.59
N LYS A 229 -12.11 -3.58 -24.50
CA LYS A 229 -13.07 -3.91 -25.56
C LYS A 229 -12.94 -5.37 -26.01
N ILE A 230 -12.80 -6.27 -25.03
CA ILE A 230 -12.68 -7.72 -25.24
C ILE A 230 -13.88 -8.44 -24.63
N GLU A 231 -14.16 -9.62 -25.14
CA GLU A 231 -15.04 -10.59 -24.50
C GLU A 231 -14.23 -11.38 -23.48
N VAL A 232 -14.78 -11.56 -22.27
CA VAL A 232 -14.20 -12.33 -21.18
C VAL A 232 -15.04 -13.58 -21.01
N GLU A 233 -14.53 -14.70 -21.49
CA GLU A 233 -15.19 -16.00 -21.41
C GLU A 233 -14.77 -16.72 -20.12
N PRO A 234 -15.63 -17.60 -19.56
CA PRO A 234 -15.29 -18.37 -18.35
C PRO A 234 -14.04 -19.25 -18.50
N GLU A 235 -13.74 -19.71 -19.71
CA GLU A 235 -12.63 -20.60 -20.04
C GLU A 235 -11.32 -19.85 -20.34
N ASP A 236 -11.39 -18.53 -20.50
CA ASP A 236 -10.20 -17.73 -20.79
C ASP A 236 -9.19 -17.80 -19.65
N SER A 237 -7.97 -18.18 -19.96
CA SER A 237 -6.83 -17.99 -19.07
C SER A 237 -6.38 -16.52 -19.04
N GLY A 238 -5.61 -16.15 -18.05
CA GLY A 238 -5.02 -14.81 -18.00
C GLY A 238 -4.14 -14.49 -19.20
N TYR A 239 -3.50 -15.51 -19.79
CA TYR A 239 -2.75 -15.35 -21.04
C TYR A 239 -3.66 -15.06 -22.23
N ASP A 240 -4.77 -15.78 -22.38
CA ASP A 240 -5.76 -15.54 -23.46
C ASP A 240 -6.32 -14.12 -23.37
N LEU A 241 -6.66 -13.67 -22.16
CA LEU A 241 -7.14 -12.31 -21.91
C LEU A 241 -6.09 -11.26 -22.23
N LEU A 242 -4.82 -11.53 -21.87
CA LEU A 242 -3.70 -10.64 -22.17
C LEU A 242 -3.48 -10.54 -23.69
N GLU A 243 -3.57 -11.67 -24.40
CA GLU A 243 -3.46 -11.71 -25.86
C GLU A 243 -4.64 -10.97 -26.52
N LYS A 244 -5.89 -11.26 -26.10
CA LYS A 244 -7.09 -10.56 -26.60
C LYS A 244 -6.95 -9.03 -26.43
N ALA A 245 -6.51 -8.58 -25.25
CA ALA A 245 -6.30 -7.16 -24.96
C ALA A 245 -5.19 -6.55 -25.81
N GLY A 246 -4.06 -7.24 -25.96
CA GLY A 246 -2.94 -6.80 -26.79
C GLY A 246 -3.32 -6.67 -28.26
N ARG A 247 -4.09 -7.63 -28.80
CA ARG A 247 -4.63 -7.61 -30.16
C ARG A 247 -5.57 -6.42 -30.38
N LYS A 248 -6.47 -6.14 -29.45
CA LYS A 248 -7.37 -4.96 -29.50
C LYS A 248 -6.63 -3.64 -29.42
N ARG A 249 -5.50 -3.59 -28.72
CA ARG A 249 -4.61 -2.41 -28.66
C ARG A 249 -3.69 -2.27 -29.87
N GLY A 250 -3.68 -3.25 -30.79
CA GLY A 250 -2.81 -3.24 -31.96
C GLY A 250 -1.34 -3.47 -31.62
N PHE A 251 -1.05 -4.15 -30.50
CA PHE A 251 0.32 -4.53 -30.12
C PHE A 251 0.72 -5.80 -30.86
N LEU A 252 1.09 -5.64 -32.14
CA LEU A 252 1.45 -6.73 -33.02
C LEU A 252 2.94 -6.68 -33.36
N MET A 253 3.57 -7.86 -33.39
CA MET A 253 4.92 -8.10 -33.89
C MET A 253 4.87 -8.60 -35.34
N ARG A 254 6.04 -8.82 -35.94
CA ARG A 254 6.14 -9.45 -37.26
C ARG A 254 5.47 -10.83 -37.25
N GLY A 255 4.67 -11.11 -38.29
CA GLY A 255 3.91 -12.36 -38.39
C GLY A 255 2.56 -12.33 -37.63
N ALA A 256 2.02 -11.14 -37.32
CA ALA A 256 0.74 -10.94 -36.64
C ALA A 256 0.61 -11.56 -35.23
N GLN A 257 1.74 -11.93 -34.60
CA GLN A 257 1.79 -12.33 -33.20
C GLN A 257 1.56 -11.14 -32.30
N VAL A 258 0.89 -11.35 -31.18
CA VAL A 258 0.66 -10.29 -30.19
C VAL A 258 1.91 -10.09 -29.34
N ASP A 259 2.29 -8.83 -29.12
CA ASP A 259 3.33 -8.44 -28.16
C ASP A 259 2.73 -8.43 -26.74
N THR A 260 2.65 -9.63 -26.17
CA THR A 260 2.11 -9.84 -24.82
C THR A 260 2.96 -9.19 -23.73
N GLN A 261 4.28 -9.11 -23.92
CA GLN A 261 5.18 -8.43 -22.98
C GLN A 261 4.89 -6.93 -22.90
N ARG A 262 4.62 -6.31 -24.05
CA ARG A 262 4.21 -4.91 -24.09
C ARG A 262 2.85 -4.71 -23.42
N MET A 263 1.90 -5.62 -23.68
CA MET A 263 0.58 -5.56 -23.06
C MET A 263 0.66 -5.76 -21.55
N ALA A 264 1.52 -6.66 -21.07
CA ALA A 264 1.76 -6.90 -19.65
C ALA A 264 2.21 -5.64 -18.91
N ARG A 265 3.19 -4.92 -19.47
CA ARG A 265 3.63 -3.63 -18.90
C ARG A 265 2.49 -2.61 -18.85
N VAL A 266 1.73 -2.49 -19.93
CA VAL A 266 0.59 -1.56 -19.99
C VAL A 266 -0.47 -1.92 -18.97
N LEU A 267 -0.83 -3.19 -18.82
CA LEU A 267 -1.80 -3.66 -17.83
C LEU A 267 -1.38 -3.30 -16.41
N LEU A 268 -0.13 -3.62 -16.03
CA LEU A 268 0.39 -3.35 -14.69
C LEU A 268 0.50 -1.85 -14.40
N ASP A 269 0.93 -1.06 -15.38
CA ASP A 269 0.98 0.40 -15.25
C ASP A 269 -0.43 1.02 -15.11
N GLU A 270 -1.40 0.53 -15.86
CA GLU A 270 -2.80 0.98 -15.77
C GLU A 270 -3.42 0.59 -14.42
N PHE A 271 -3.16 -0.62 -13.92
CA PHE A 271 -3.59 -1.07 -12.61
C PHE A 271 -2.97 -0.22 -11.49
N ARG A 272 -1.66 -0.03 -11.51
CA ARG A 272 -0.92 0.76 -10.52
C ARG A 272 -1.31 2.23 -10.53
N GLY A 273 -1.63 2.75 -11.72
CA GLY A 273 -2.09 4.12 -11.94
C GLY A 273 -3.58 4.37 -11.68
N GLY A 274 -4.36 3.33 -11.39
CA GLY A 274 -5.82 3.41 -11.17
C GLY A 274 -6.63 3.71 -12.45
N LYS A 275 -6.06 3.44 -13.63
CA LYS A 275 -6.72 3.69 -14.93
C LYS A 275 -7.68 2.58 -15.34
N LEU A 276 -7.57 1.40 -14.75
CA LEU A 276 -8.45 0.27 -15.01
C LEU A 276 -9.79 0.42 -14.30
N GLY A 277 -9.81 1.04 -13.12
CA GLY A 277 -10.98 1.11 -12.26
C GLY A 277 -10.59 1.01 -10.79
N ARG A 278 -11.55 0.61 -9.97
CA ARG A 278 -11.40 0.47 -8.51
C ARG A 278 -11.50 -1.00 -8.14
N PHE A 279 -10.43 -1.53 -7.55
CA PHE A 279 -10.32 -2.95 -7.21
C PHE A 279 -9.77 -3.14 -5.80
N THR A 280 -10.28 -4.15 -5.09
CA THR A 280 -9.65 -4.67 -3.88
C THR A 280 -9.44 -6.17 -4.09
N LEU A 281 -8.18 -6.61 -3.99
CA LEU A 281 -7.75 -7.96 -4.31
C LEU A 281 -7.87 -8.92 -3.11
N GLU A 282 -8.41 -8.44 -2.01
CA GLU A 282 -8.56 -9.18 -0.75
C GLU A 282 -9.92 -8.89 -0.14
N THR A 283 -10.46 -9.88 0.54
CA THR A 283 -11.67 -9.75 1.34
C THR A 283 -11.33 -9.88 2.83
N VAL A 284 -12.24 -9.46 3.69
CA VAL A 284 -12.06 -9.60 5.15
C VAL A 284 -12.04 -11.07 5.55
N GLU A 285 -12.67 -11.94 4.77
CA GLU A 285 -12.67 -13.39 4.95
C GLU A 285 -11.26 -13.98 4.77
N ASP A 286 -10.40 -13.37 3.94
CA ASP A 286 -8.99 -13.77 3.79
C ASP A 286 -8.14 -13.53 5.06
N ALA A 287 -8.67 -12.80 6.05
CA ALA A 287 -7.99 -12.46 7.29
C ALA A 287 -8.42 -13.33 8.49
N GLN A 288 -9.29 -14.32 8.26
CA GLN A 288 -9.78 -15.28 9.26
C GLN A 288 -9.00 -16.58 9.17
#